data_707a90674ade81eebbfa4e62296b4d38
#
_entry.id   707a90674ade81eebbfa4e62296b4d38
#
_cell.length_a   1.000
_cell.length_b   1.000
_cell.length_c   1.000
_cell.angle_alpha   90.00
_cell.angle_beta   90.00
_cell.angle_gamma   90.00
#
_symmetry.space_group_name_H-M   'P 1'
#
loop_
_entity.id
_entity.type
_entity.pdbx_description
1 polymer ?
#
loop_
_entity_poly.entity_id
_entity_poly.type
_entity_poly.pdbx_seq_one_letter_code
_entity_poly.pdbx_strand_id
1 'polypeptide(L)'
;MESTFYPYLGALGWIGLFLLIGTIIRAKVKFFQTFLFPASLIGGIIGFFVLNAGWLGIPSSTGWKTITPVTFSTITFHLFAFGFVGIGLLQAKSGTSGKVVARGALWIALIFGLLFSVQAMVGKGTFDVWKLLFGGDFFTGNGYLLGAGFTQGPGQTQAYASIWETTYQISNSLNVGLAFAAVGFLVAGIVGVPLAFYGIRKGWISVEGGKLPNCFLRGLMDKGDNPTCARSTTHPANIDSVAFHLAIMATLYALAYAFGVWWLCTMPKGINGLGIGMIFAWGMFFAMIARKLMAKFDLIHLIDGETTRRLTGATVDFMICAVFMGIQVRQLQEVAIPFVIAVVLGSLATLFICLWFGRRSPEHGFERGLTLFGYCTGTAASGLLLLRIVDPDFDTPVAVEVGLMNVFATILFKPISWSMPFVPVEGFPMFWIFVAVTLITPITMYFLKMIKKPAF
;
A
#
# COMPACT_ATOMS: atom_id res chain seq x y z
N MET A 1 33.54 -3.58 -26.54
CA MET A 1 32.25 -3.07 -26.06
C MET A 1 31.79 -3.99 -24.94
N GLU A 2 31.87 -3.54 -23.70
CA GLU A 2 31.20 -4.26 -22.61
C GLU A 2 29.72 -4.37 -22.96
N SER A 3 29.18 -5.57 -22.88
CA SER A 3 27.78 -5.83 -23.17
C SER A 3 26.95 -5.00 -22.20
N THR A 4 26.16 -4.08 -22.74
CA THR A 4 25.29 -3.24 -21.95
C THR A 4 24.22 -4.13 -21.29
N PHE A 5 24.40 -4.39 -20.00
CA PHE A 5 23.46 -5.14 -19.21
C PHE A 5 22.44 -4.18 -18.61
N TYR A 6 21.17 -4.29 -19.02
CA TYR A 6 20.08 -3.45 -18.51
C TYR A 6 19.16 -4.26 -17.58
N PRO A 7 19.55 -4.49 -16.31
CA PRO A 7 18.80 -5.35 -15.40
C PRO A 7 17.38 -4.82 -15.13
N TYR A 8 17.20 -3.50 -15.09
CA TYR A 8 15.88 -2.90 -14.85
C TYR A 8 14.90 -3.13 -16.00
N LEU A 9 15.37 -3.04 -17.25
CA LEU A 9 14.51 -3.30 -18.41
C LEU A 9 14.10 -4.78 -18.47
N GLY A 10 15.05 -5.70 -18.22
CA GLY A 10 14.76 -7.12 -18.11
C GLY A 10 13.80 -7.45 -16.96
N ALA A 11 13.98 -6.81 -15.80
CA ALA A 11 13.10 -6.98 -14.66
C ALA A 11 11.68 -6.50 -14.95
N LEU A 12 11.50 -5.34 -15.64
CA LEU A 12 10.18 -4.87 -16.07
C LEU A 12 9.51 -5.86 -17.03
N GLY A 13 10.27 -6.47 -17.95
CA GLY A 13 9.76 -7.52 -18.83
C GLY A 13 9.26 -8.74 -18.06
N TRP A 14 10.01 -9.21 -17.06
CA TRP A 14 9.61 -10.31 -16.19
C TRP A 14 8.37 -9.97 -15.35
N ILE A 15 8.30 -8.77 -14.77
CA ILE A 15 7.11 -8.30 -14.05
C ILE A 15 5.89 -8.34 -14.98
N GLY A 16 6.01 -7.81 -16.20
CA GLY A 16 4.95 -7.83 -17.21
C GLY A 16 4.50 -9.25 -17.54
N LEU A 17 5.43 -10.18 -17.75
CA LEU A 17 5.12 -11.59 -18.00
C LEU A 17 4.36 -12.22 -16.82
N PHE A 18 4.81 -12.00 -15.58
CA PHE A 18 4.12 -12.56 -14.41
C PHE A 18 2.75 -11.91 -14.15
N LEU A 19 2.56 -10.65 -14.47
CA LEU A 19 1.24 -10.01 -14.44
C LEU A 19 0.28 -10.67 -15.45
N LEU A 20 0.73 -10.98 -16.66
CA LEU A 20 -0.05 -11.70 -17.66
C LEU A 20 -0.39 -13.13 -17.20
N ILE A 21 0.61 -13.86 -16.67
CA ILE A 21 0.40 -15.20 -16.12
C ILE A 21 -0.60 -15.15 -14.97
N GLY A 22 -0.44 -14.20 -14.04
CA GLY A 22 -1.37 -13.98 -12.92
C GLY A 22 -2.79 -13.69 -13.39
N THR A 23 -2.95 -12.90 -14.44
CA THR A 23 -4.25 -12.60 -15.07
C THR A 23 -4.90 -13.87 -15.64
N ILE A 24 -4.15 -14.69 -16.37
CA ILE A 24 -4.62 -15.96 -16.93
C ILE A 24 -5.03 -16.94 -15.81
N ILE A 25 -4.21 -17.06 -14.78
CA ILE A 25 -4.47 -17.95 -13.64
C ILE A 25 -5.74 -17.50 -12.89
N ARG A 26 -5.89 -16.21 -12.59
CA ARG A 26 -7.10 -15.69 -11.97
C ARG A 26 -8.35 -15.98 -12.81
N ALA A 27 -8.26 -15.80 -14.13
CA ALA A 27 -9.39 -16.03 -15.03
C ALA A 27 -9.83 -17.50 -15.10
N LYS A 28 -8.93 -18.46 -14.84
CA LYS A 28 -9.19 -19.89 -14.98
C LYS A 28 -9.31 -20.66 -13.67
N VAL A 29 -8.64 -20.26 -12.60
CA VAL A 29 -8.54 -21.02 -11.35
C VAL A 29 -9.53 -20.49 -10.32
N LYS A 30 -10.54 -21.29 -9.98
CA LYS A 30 -11.62 -20.94 -9.05
C LYS A 30 -11.12 -20.50 -7.67
N PHE A 31 -10.04 -21.09 -7.16
CA PHE A 31 -9.45 -20.71 -5.88
C PHE A 31 -9.14 -19.21 -5.83
N PHE A 32 -8.42 -18.68 -6.83
CA PHE A 32 -8.06 -17.26 -6.87
C PHE A 32 -9.26 -16.34 -7.12
N GLN A 33 -10.29 -16.84 -7.81
CA GLN A 33 -11.57 -16.13 -8.00
C GLN A 33 -12.33 -16.05 -6.67
N THR A 34 -12.38 -17.16 -5.90
CA THR A 34 -13.07 -17.22 -4.62
C THR A 34 -12.45 -16.29 -3.58
N PHE A 35 -11.13 -16.24 -3.50
CA PHE A 35 -10.39 -15.35 -2.59
C PHE A 35 -10.12 -13.96 -3.18
N LEU A 36 -10.57 -13.69 -4.39
CA LEU A 36 -10.43 -12.42 -5.11
C LEU A 36 -8.99 -11.90 -5.19
N PHE A 37 -8.02 -12.81 -5.28
CA PHE A 37 -6.63 -12.40 -5.37
C PHE A 37 -6.36 -11.60 -6.66
N PRO A 38 -5.75 -10.41 -6.57
CA PRO A 38 -5.39 -9.65 -7.76
C PRO A 38 -4.32 -10.37 -8.58
N ALA A 39 -4.33 -10.16 -9.89
CA ALA A 39 -3.37 -10.75 -10.82
C ALA A 39 -1.92 -10.41 -10.46
N SER A 40 -1.69 -9.19 -9.97
CA SER A 40 -0.39 -8.70 -9.49
C SER A 40 0.15 -9.49 -8.30
N LEU A 41 -0.73 -9.89 -7.38
CA LEU A 41 -0.38 -10.76 -6.25
C LEU A 41 0.00 -12.17 -6.74
N ILE A 42 -0.84 -12.77 -7.60
CA ILE A 42 -0.60 -14.12 -8.14
C ILE A 42 0.71 -14.15 -8.92
N GLY A 43 0.89 -13.20 -9.83
CA GLY A 43 2.11 -13.07 -10.61
C GLY A 43 3.34 -12.83 -9.74
N GLY A 44 3.23 -11.98 -8.74
CA GLY A 44 4.30 -11.69 -7.78
C GLY A 44 4.75 -12.93 -6.99
N ILE A 45 3.79 -13.76 -6.51
CA ILE A 45 4.10 -15.02 -5.81
C ILE A 45 4.85 -15.99 -6.74
N ILE A 46 4.40 -16.14 -7.98
CA ILE A 46 5.09 -17.00 -8.96
C ILE A 46 6.49 -16.47 -9.22
N GLY A 47 6.61 -15.16 -9.46
CA GLY A 47 7.89 -14.50 -9.68
C GLY A 47 8.85 -14.65 -8.49
N PHE A 48 8.34 -14.58 -7.26
CA PHE A 48 9.10 -14.84 -6.04
C PHE A 48 9.74 -16.23 -6.02
N PHE A 49 8.97 -17.29 -6.31
CA PHE A 49 9.52 -18.65 -6.35
C PHE A 49 10.54 -18.82 -7.48
N VAL A 50 10.23 -18.34 -8.68
CA VAL A 50 11.11 -18.46 -9.85
C VAL A 50 12.42 -17.69 -9.64
N LEU A 51 12.36 -16.50 -9.03
CA LEU A 51 13.54 -15.69 -8.74
C LEU A 51 14.42 -16.32 -7.65
N ASN A 52 13.83 -16.76 -6.54
CA ASN A 52 14.58 -17.40 -5.46
C ASN A 52 15.16 -18.77 -5.87
N ALA A 53 14.62 -19.42 -6.91
CA ALA A 53 15.22 -20.59 -7.56
C ALA A 53 16.41 -20.23 -8.48
N GLY A 54 16.69 -18.94 -8.72
CA GLY A 54 17.80 -18.49 -9.58
C GLY A 54 17.52 -18.60 -11.09
N TRP A 55 16.26 -18.75 -11.50
CA TRP A 55 15.90 -18.97 -12.91
C TRP A 55 15.69 -17.68 -13.70
N LEU A 56 15.57 -16.52 -13.03
CA LEU A 56 15.37 -15.26 -13.71
C LEU A 56 16.68 -14.61 -14.15
N GLY A 57 16.74 -14.23 -15.41
CA GLY A 57 17.88 -13.54 -15.98
C GLY A 57 17.57 -12.99 -17.36
N ILE A 58 18.60 -12.44 -18.00
CA ILE A 58 18.55 -12.00 -19.39
C ILE A 58 19.80 -12.49 -20.14
N PRO A 59 19.69 -12.77 -21.43
CA PRO A 59 20.86 -13.08 -22.28
C PRO A 59 21.84 -11.91 -22.28
N SER A 60 23.12 -12.20 -22.21
CA SER A 60 24.20 -11.24 -22.38
C SER A 60 25.27 -11.82 -23.28
N SER A 61 26.20 -11.00 -23.74
CA SER A 61 27.34 -11.47 -24.60
C SER A 61 28.24 -12.49 -23.88
N THR A 62 28.19 -12.52 -22.53
CA THR A 62 28.95 -13.47 -21.71
C THR A 62 28.12 -14.63 -21.19
N GLY A 63 26.89 -14.80 -21.70
CA GLY A 63 25.95 -15.84 -21.29
C GLY A 63 24.74 -15.29 -20.49
N TRP A 64 24.08 -16.18 -19.76
CA TRP A 64 22.90 -15.83 -18.96
C TRP A 64 23.31 -15.07 -17.70
N LYS A 65 22.84 -13.81 -17.55
CA LYS A 65 23.03 -13.02 -16.32
C LYS A 65 21.74 -13.00 -15.50
N THR A 66 21.81 -13.47 -14.26
CA THR A 66 20.69 -13.46 -13.33
C THR A 66 20.36 -12.04 -12.87
N ILE A 67 19.06 -11.75 -12.74
CA ILE A 67 18.56 -10.52 -12.14
C ILE A 67 18.40 -10.78 -10.64
N THR A 68 18.86 -9.85 -9.82
CA THR A 68 18.83 -10.00 -8.36
C THR A 68 17.52 -9.43 -7.75
N PRO A 69 17.08 -9.93 -6.58
CA PRO A 69 15.92 -9.35 -5.86
C PRO A 69 16.06 -7.84 -5.60
N VAL A 70 17.27 -7.34 -5.40
CA VAL A 70 17.54 -5.90 -5.20
C VAL A 70 17.04 -5.05 -6.38
N THR A 71 17.14 -5.55 -7.61
CA THR A 71 16.61 -4.85 -8.80
C THR A 71 15.09 -4.64 -8.69
N PHE A 72 14.37 -5.65 -8.23
CA PHE A 72 12.91 -5.58 -8.05
C PHE A 72 12.53 -4.66 -6.88
N SER A 73 13.29 -4.68 -5.78
CA SER A 73 13.11 -3.73 -4.67
C SER A 73 13.30 -2.29 -5.14
N THR A 74 14.32 -2.03 -5.97
CA THR A 74 14.55 -0.69 -6.55
C THR A 74 13.39 -0.26 -7.44
N ILE A 75 12.90 -1.16 -8.31
CA ILE A 75 11.71 -0.89 -9.14
C ILE A 75 10.49 -0.58 -8.26
N THR A 76 10.27 -1.35 -7.19
CA THR A 76 9.20 -1.11 -6.22
C THR A 76 9.26 0.31 -5.66
N PHE A 77 10.43 0.74 -5.22
CA PHE A 77 10.65 2.07 -4.65
C PHE A 77 10.30 3.20 -5.63
N HIS A 78 10.78 3.08 -6.87
CA HIS A 78 10.53 4.10 -7.90
C HIS A 78 9.07 4.11 -8.38
N LEU A 79 8.46 2.95 -8.57
CA LEU A 79 7.04 2.86 -8.93
C LEU A 79 6.14 3.42 -7.83
N PHE A 80 6.47 3.17 -6.56
CA PHE A 80 5.75 3.75 -5.43
C PHE A 80 5.80 5.28 -5.46
N ALA A 81 6.98 5.85 -5.58
CA ALA A 81 7.15 7.29 -5.63
C ALA A 81 6.44 7.90 -6.85
N PHE A 82 6.52 7.26 -8.01
CA PHE A 82 5.82 7.68 -9.22
C PHE A 82 4.29 7.63 -9.05
N GLY A 83 3.75 6.59 -8.41
CA GLY A 83 2.33 6.48 -8.08
C GLY A 83 1.84 7.61 -7.18
N PHE A 84 2.67 8.06 -6.22
CA PHE A 84 2.34 9.20 -5.36
C PHE A 84 2.30 10.54 -6.09
N VAL A 85 3.09 10.73 -7.14
CA VAL A 85 2.95 11.88 -8.04
C VAL A 85 1.56 11.88 -8.68
N GLY A 86 1.10 10.72 -9.18
CA GLY A 86 -0.25 10.58 -9.73
C GLY A 86 -1.34 10.91 -8.70
N ILE A 87 -1.20 10.42 -7.46
CA ILE A 87 -2.14 10.75 -6.38
C ILE A 87 -2.17 12.26 -6.10
N GLY A 88 -1.02 12.94 -6.10
CA GLY A 88 -0.92 14.39 -5.90
C GLY A 88 -1.60 15.22 -7.01
N LEU A 89 -1.65 14.70 -8.23
CA LEU A 89 -2.34 15.31 -9.36
C LEU A 89 -3.86 15.11 -9.31
N LEU A 90 -4.36 14.07 -8.65
CA LEU A 90 -5.79 13.79 -8.56
C LEU A 90 -6.53 14.86 -7.74
N GLN A 91 -7.67 15.27 -8.26
CA GLN A 91 -8.59 16.14 -7.54
C GLN A 91 -9.52 15.29 -6.67
N ALA A 92 -9.68 15.66 -5.41
CA ALA A 92 -10.77 15.11 -4.61
C ALA A 92 -12.10 15.49 -5.26
N LYS A 93 -12.97 14.51 -5.54
CA LYS A 93 -14.31 14.80 -6.06
C LYS A 93 -15.06 15.64 -5.01
N SER A 94 -15.21 16.92 -5.30
CA SER A 94 -16.05 17.87 -4.55
C SER A 94 -17.50 17.56 -4.90
N GLY A 95 -18.21 16.83 -4.04
CA GLY A 95 -19.62 16.55 -4.38
C GLY A 95 -20.46 15.85 -3.33
N THR A 96 -19.87 15.19 -2.35
CA THR A 96 -20.63 14.47 -1.34
C THR A 96 -20.09 14.74 0.07
N SER A 97 -19.82 15.99 0.37
CA SER A 97 -19.35 16.43 1.69
C SER A 97 -20.52 16.78 2.60
N GLY A 98 -21.39 15.80 2.86
CA GLY A 98 -22.29 15.89 4.00
C GLY A 98 -21.49 15.69 5.30
N LYS A 99 -21.90 16.33 6.39
CA LYS A 99 -21.31 16.15 7.74
C LYS A 99 -21.22 14.67 8.14
N VAL A 100 -22.13 13.84 7.64
CA VAL A 100 -22.18 12.38 7.88
C VAL A 100 -20.96 11.68 7.26
N VAL A 101 -20.67 11.95 5.98
CA VAL A 101 -19.52 11.36 5.27
C VAL A 101 -18.20 11.81 5.90
N ALA A 102 -18.07 13.11 6.24
CA ALA A 102 -16.87 13.61 6.91
C ALA A 102 -16.66 12.95 8.27
N ARG A 103 -17.75 12.70 9.04
CA ARG A 103 -17.69 12.01 10.32
C ARG A 103 -17.30 10.53 10.16
N GLY A 104 -17.83 9.84 9.15
CA GLY A 104 -17.43 8.47 8.81
C GLY A 104 -15.97 8.40 8.40
N ALA A 105 -15.51 9.31 7.54
CA ALA A 105 -14.12 9.40 7.12
C ALA A 105 -13.16 9.67 8.30
N LEU A 106 -13.54 10.55 9.22
CA LEU A 106 -12.77 10.78 10.45
C LEU A 106 -12.75 9.54 11.36
N TRP A 107 -13.86 8.81 11.48
CA TRP A 107 -13.93 7.55 12.21
C TRP A 107 -12.93 6.53 11.62
N ILE A 108 -12.94 6.35 10.29
CA ILE A 108 -12.01 5.47 9.59
C ILE A 108 -10.56 5.91 9.81
N ALA A 109 -10.27 7.21 9.71
CA ALA A 109 -8.92 7.75 9.92
C ALA A 109 -8.39 7.50 11.34
N LEU A 110 -9.22 7.67 12.36
CA LEU A 110 -8.85 7.42 13.75
C LEU A 110 -8.51 5.94 13.99
N ILE A 111 -9.34 5.01 13.48
CA ILE A 111 -9.05 3.58 13.60
C ILE A 111 -7.82 3.19 12.76
N PHE A 112 -7.60 3.80 11.59
CA PHE A 112 -6.38 3.61 10.80
C PHE A 112 -5.12 3.94 11.61
N GLY A 113 -5.09 5.08 12.30
CA GLY A 113 -3.95 5.46 13.15
C GLY A 113 -3.79 4.54 14.37
N LEU A 114 -4.89 4.09 14.97
CA LEU A 114 -4.88 3.10 16.04
C LEU A 114 -4.27 1.77 15.56
N LEU A 115 -4.72 1.27 14.41
CA LEU A 115 -4.23 0.02 13.83
C LEU A 115 -2.74 0.09 13.49
N PHE A 116 -2.29 1.18 12.87
CA PHE A 116 -0.87 1.40 12.62
C PHE A 116 -0.04 1.29 13.89
N SER A 117 -0.48 1.95 14.98
CA SER A 117 0.23 1.96 16.25
C SER A 117 0.24 0.59 16.93
N VAL A 118 -0.92 -0.08 16.98
CA VAL A 118 -1.03 -1.42 17.60
C VAL A 118 -0.22 -2.46 16.83
N GLN A 119 -0.31 -2.48 15.51
CA GLN A 119 0.46 -3.40 14.68
C GLN A 119 1.97 -3.19 14.88
N ALA A 120 2.42 -1.94 14.89
CA ALA A 120 3.82 -1.59 15.13
C ALA A 120 4.30 -2.06 16.51
N MET A 121 3.52 -1.84 17.57
CA MET A 121 3.85 -2.31 18.92
C MET A 121 3.81 -3.83 19.04
N VAL A 122 2.86 -4.52 18.42
CA VAL A 122 2.79 -5.99 18.40
C VAL A 122 4.02 -6.56 17.70
N GLY A 123 4.40 -6.01 16.55
CA GLY A 123 5.60 -6.44 15.84
C GLY A 123 6.86 -6.22 16.66
N LYS A 124 7.07 -5.00 17.20
CA LYS A 124 8.23 -4.68 18.05
C LYS A 124 8.28 -5.56 19.30
N GLY A 125 7.16 -5.69 20.02
CA GLY A 125 7.08 -6.53 21.23
C GLY A 125 7.39 -8.00 20.94
N THR A 126 6.92 -8.53 19.81
CA THR A 126 7.24 -9.90 19.39
C THR A 126 8.73 -10.10 19.15
N PHE A 127 9.37 -9.15 18.45
CA PHE A 127 10.81 -9.20 18.18
C PHE A 127 11.64 -9.04 19.46
N ASP A 128 11.22 -8.15 20.38
CA ASP A 128 11.89 -7.96 21.67
C ASP A 128 11.81 -9.21 22.56
N VAL A 129 10.60 -9.77 22.72
CA VAL A 129 10.38 -10.96 23.52
C VAL A 129 11.15 -12.15 22.94
N TRP A 130 11.13 -12.32 21.62
CA TRP A 130 11.90 -13.37 20.97
C TRP A 130 13.39 -13.24 21.23
N LYS A 131 13.95 -12.03 21.03
CA LYS A 131 15.38 -11.77 21.29
C LYS A 131 15.76 -11.98 22.74
N LEU A 132 14.89 -11.61 23.68
CA LEU A 132 15.10 -11.81 25.11
C LEU A 132 15.14 -13.30 25.49
N LEU A 133 14.27 -14.12 24.89
CA LEU A 133 14.13 -15.54 25.26
C LEU A 133 15.11 -16.46 24.51
N PHE A 134 15.40 -16.16 23.26
CA PHE A 134 16.13 -17.05 22.37
C PHE A 134 17.42 -16.43 21.80
N GLY A 135 17.67 -15.15 22.05
CA GLY A 135 18.83 -14.44 21.49
C GLY A 135 18.65 -14.11 20.01
N GLY A 136 19.75 -13.92 19.32
CA GLY A 136 19.84 -13.61 17.90
C GLY A 136 20.47 -12.25 17.64
N ASP A 137 21.18 -12.14 16.51
CA ASP A 137 21.83 -10.90 16.09
C ASP A 137 21.00 -10.16 15.02
N PHE A 138 19.89 -9.60 15.45
CA PHE A 138 19.02 -8.79 14.60
C PHE A 138 18.50 -7.56 15.34
N PHE A 139 18.19 -6.53 14.58
CA PHE A 139 17.60 -5.29 15.09
C PHE A 139 16.11 -5.48 15.38
N THR A 140 15.74 -5.43 16.67
CA THR A 140 14.35 -5.66 17.09
C THR A 140 13.40 -4.56 16.63
N GLY A 141 13.91 -3.36 16.31
CA GLY A 141 13.15 -2.28 15.68
C GLY A 141 12.50 -2.67 14.35
N ASN A 142 13.03 -3.68 13.65
CA ASN A 142 12.41 -4.23 12.45
C ASN A 142 10.97 -4.69 12.70
N GLY A 143 10.60 -5.05 13.92
CA GLY A 143 9.23 -5.37 14.28
C GLY A 143 8.23 -4.22 14.06
N TYR A 144 8.64 -2.95 14.18
CA TYR A 144 7.78 -1.80 13.86
C TYR A 144 7.34 -1.78 12.39
N LEU A 145 8.11 -2.40 11.49
CA LEU A 145 7.78 -2.49 10.07
C LEU A 145 6.50 -3.32 9.80
N LEU A 146 6.01 -4.11 10.78
CA LEU A 146 4.71 -4.75 10.66
C LEU A 146 3.59 -3.71 10.47
N GLY A 147 3.56 -2.65 11.30
CA GLY A 147 2.58 -1.57 11.15
C GLY A 147 2.71 -0.83 9.82
N ALA A 148 3.95 -0.54 9.40
CA ALA A 148 4.21 0.11 8.14
C ALA A 148 3.82 -0.77 6.94
N GLY A 149 4.16 -2.06 6.95
CA GLY A 149 3.85 -3.01 5.88
C GLY A 149 2.36 -3.28 5.73
N PHE A 150 1.68 -3.50 6.83
CA PHE A 150 0.25 -3.80 6.85
C PHE A 150 -0.60 -2.56 6.56
N THR A 151 -0.43 -1.48 7.32
CA THR A 151 -1.32 -0.31 7.26
C THR A 151 -0.95 0.67 6.14
N GLN A 152 0.33 0.84 5.82
CA GLN A 152 0.78 1.81 4.83
C GLN A 152 1.26 1.18 3.52
N GLY A 153 1.45 -0.13 3.53
CA GLY A 153 1.83 -0.90 2.35
C GLY A 153 3.32 -0.86 2.02
N PRO A 154 3.72 -1.55 0.94
CA PRO A 154 5.12 -1.89 0.66
C PRO A 154 6.00 -0.66 0.41
N GLY A 155 5.49 0.36 -0.24
CA GLY A 155 6.32 1.49 -0.64
C GLY A 155 6.76 2.36 0.53
N GLN A 156 5.87 2.67 1.48
CA GLN A 156 6.27 3.44 2.66
C GLN A 156 7.17 2.62 3.58
N THR A 157 6.87 1.33 3.74
CA THR A 157 7.73 0.41 4.49
C THR A 157 9.12 0.35 3.91
N GLN A 158 9.21 0.24 2.59
CA GLN A 158 10.50 0.26 1.88
C GLN A 158 11.24 1.58 2.09
N ALA A 159 10.54 2.71 2.04
CA ALA A 159 11.15 4.01 2.27
C ALA A 159 11.81 4.10 3.66
N TYR A 160 11.11 3.66 4.72
CA TYR A 160 11.67 3.66 6.07
C TYR A 160 12.82 2.67 6.22
N ALA A 161 12.62 1.43 5.77
CA ALA A 161 13.62 0.39 5.84
C ALA A 161 14.91 0.74 5.06
N SER A 162 14.78 1.36 3.88
CA SER A 162 15.93 1.84 3.11
C SER A 162 16.72 2.92 3.86
N ILE A 163 16.04 3.85 4.57
CA ILE A 163 16.72 4.83 5.42
C ILE A 163 17.47 4.15 6.56
N TRP A 164 16.87 3.12 7.19
CA TRP A 164 17.53 2.37 8.26
C TRP A 164 18.78 1.65 7.76
N GLU A 165 18.73 1.04 6.57
CA GLU A 165 19.92 0.38 5.99
C GLU A 165 20.98 1.37 5.54
N THR A 166 20.60 2.44 4.85
CA THR A 166 21.57 3.37 4.25
C THR A 166 22.14 4.38 5.25
N THR A 167 21.33 4.90 6.17
CA THR A 167 21.73 5.95 7.11
C THR A 167 22.28 5.37 8.41
N TYR A 168 21.64 4.33 8.94
CA TYR A 168 21.98 3.75 10.25
C TYR A 168 22.66 2.39 10.15
N GLN A 169 22.90 1.87 8.93
CA GLN A 169 23.57 0.60 8.67
C GLN A 169 22.87 -0.60 9.34
N ILE A 170 21.55 -0.53 9.49
CA ILE A 170 20.73 -1.63 10.02
C ILE A 170 20.48 -2.64 8.90
N SER A 171 21.11 -3.78 8.97
CA SER A 171 20.98 -4.82 7.95
C SER A 171 19.57 -5.44 7.91
N ASN A 172 19.14 -5.90 6.72
CA ASN A 172 17.94 -6.72 6.49
C ASN A 172 16.58 -6.05 6.76
N SER A 173 16.55 -4.74 7.05
CA SER A 173 15.30 -4.02 7.32
C SER A 173 14.38 -3.98 6.11
N LEU A 174 14.96 -3.75 4.93
CA LEU A 174 14.23 -3.69 3.65
C LEU A 174 13.49 -5.01 3.35
N ASN A 175 14.19 -6.11 3.50
CA ASN A 175 13.65 -7.42 3.21
C ASN A 175 12.53 -7.81 4.20
N VAL A 176 12.72 -7.55 5.50
CA VAL A 176 11.70 -7.77 6.54
C VAL A 176 10.46 -6.91 6.27
N GLY A 177 10.64 -5.63 5.92
CA GLY A 177 9.55 -4.71 5.63
C GLY A 177 8.73 -5.13 4.42
N LEU A 178 9.39 -5.49 3.31
CA LEU A 178 8.72 -6.00 2.10
C LEU A 178 7.98 -7.30 2.37
N ALA A 179 8.56 -8.19 3.19
CA ALA A 179 7.90 -9.44 3.58
C ALA A 179 6.63 -9.19 4.40
N PHE A 180 6.64 -8.26 5.37
CA PHE A 180 5.42 -7.88 6.09
C PHE A 180 4.35 -7.35 5.14
N ALA A 181 4.69 -6.46 4.21
CA ALA A 181 3.74 -5.92 3.25
C ALA A 181 3.17 -7.01 2.34
N ALA A 182 4.02 -7.91 1.83
CA ALA A 182 3.62 -9.01 0.96
C ALA A 182 2.65 -9.97 1.67
N VAL A 183 2.97 -10.39 2.90
CA VAL A 183 2.10 -11.27 3.68
C VAL A 183 0.81 -10.56 4.08
N GLY A 184 0.84 -9.25 4.28
CA GLY A 184 -0.36 -8.44 4.53
C GLY A 184 -1.39 -8.57 3.41
N PHE A 185 -0.99 -8.54 2.14
CA PHE A 185 -1.90 -8.78 1.01
C PHE A 185 -2.54 -10.18 1.04
N LEU A 186 -1.78 -11.20 1.46
CA LEU A 186 -2.32 -12.55 1.62
C LEU A 186 -3.36 -12.59 2.73
N VAL A 187 -3.08 -11.96 3.87
CA VAL A 187 -4.01 -11.85 5.01
C VAL A 187 -5.31 -11.15 4.59
N ALA A 188 -5.23 -10.06 3.81
CA ALA A 188 -6.41 -9.37 3.31
C ALA A 188 -7.35 -10.31 2.51
N GLY A 189 -6.79 -11.17 1.66
CA GLY A 189 -7.56 -12.14 0.88
C GLY A 189 -8.02 -13.33 1.71
N ILE A 190 -7.10 -14.01 2.39
CA ILE A 190 -7.38 -15.30 3.09
C ILE A 190 -8.32 -15.11 4.27
N VAL A 191 -8.23 -14.00 4.98
CA VAL A 191 -9.08 -13.71 6.15
C VAL A 191 -10.26 -12.81 5.78
N GLY A 192 -10.00 -11.74 5.01
CA GLY A 192 -11.02 -10.72 4.72
C GLY A 192 -12.17 -11.25 3.86
N VAL A 193 -11.89 -12.06 2.84
CA VAL A 193 -12.95 -12.60 1.96
C VAL A 193 -13.88 -13.58 2.69
N PRO A 194 -13.38 -14.58 3.44
CA PRO A 194 -14.26 -15.41 4.29
C PRO A 194 -15.05 -14.61 5.32
N LEU A 195 -14.44 -13.58 5.91
CA LEU A 195 -15.11 -12.67 6.85
C LEU A 195 -16.28 -11.93 6.17
N ALA A 196 -16.09 -11.45 4.94
CA ALA A 196 -17.13 -10.79 4.17
C ALA A 196 -18.34 -11.72 3.97
N PHE A 197 -18.10 -12.95 3.49
CA PHE A 197 -19.17 -13.92 3.31
C PHE A 197 -19.83 -14.37 4.62
N TYR A 198 -19.05 -14.45 5.70
CA TYR A 198 -19.60 -14.72 7.03
C TYR A 198 -20.55 -13.60 7.48
N GLY A 199 -20.16 -12.34 7.30
CA GLY A 199 -20.99 -11.18 7.63
C GLY A 199 -22.29 -11.14 6.82
N ILE A 200 -22.23 -11.46 5.52
CA ILE A 200 -23.42 -11.59 4.66
C ILE A 200 -24.36 -12.64 5.22
N ARG A 201 -23.86 -13.84 5.54
CA ARG A 201 -24.67 -14.94 6.09
C ARG A 201 -25.30 -14.61 7.45
N LYS A 202 -24.66 -13.78 8.24
CA LYS A 202 -25.15 -13.33 9.55
C LYS A 202 -26.06 -12.10 9.47
N GLY A 203 -26.24 -11.52 8.29
CA GLY A 203 -27.05 -10.31 8.12
C GLY A 203 -26.43 -9.06 8.76
N TRP A 204 -25.09 -8.98 8.83
CA TRP A 204 -24.37 -7.83 9.42
C TRP A 204 -24.23 -6.65 8.45
N ILE A 205 -24.60 -6.86 7.20
CA ILE A 205 -24.54 -5.87 6.12
C ILE A 205 -25.74 -4.93 6.15
N SER A 206 -25.51 -3.66 5.79
CA SER A 206 -26.55 -2.61 5.77
C SER A 206 -27.35 -2.58 4.46
N VAL A 207 -26.84 -3.19 3.39
CA VAL A 207 -27.42 -3.23 2.05
C VAL A 207 -27.56 -4.68 1.60
N GLU A 208 -28.45 -4.95 0.65
CA GLU A 208 -28.56 -6.31 0.11
C GLU A 208 -27.28 -6.66 -0.65
N GLY A 209 -26.52 -7.64 -0.13
CA GLY A 209 -25.34 -8.17 -0.78
C GLY A 209 -25.69 -8.85 -2.10
N GLY A 210 -25.24 -8.28 -3.21
CA GLY A 210 -25.48 -8.84 -4.55
C GLY A 210 -24.54 -10.03 -4.86
N LYS A 211 -24.94 -10.86 -5.82
CA LYS A 211 -24.01 -11.83 -6.43
C LYS A 211 -23.01 -11.06 -7.28
N LEU A 212 -21.71 -11.23 -6.99
CA LEU A 212 -20.65 -10.62 -7.80
C LEU A 212 -20.73 -11.14 -9.25
N PRO A 213 -20.68 -10.26 -10.27
CA PRO A 213 -20.68 -10.66 -11.67
C PRO A 213 -19.50 -11.59 -11.99
N ASN A 214 -19.69 -12.52 -12.94
CA ASN A 214 -18.65 -13.44 -13.36
C ASN A 214 -17.41 -12.71 -13.91
N CYS A 215 -17.58 -11.61 -14.62
CA CYS A 215 -16.48 -10.76 -15.11
C CYS A 215 -15.63 -10.22 -13.97
N PHE A 216 -16.24 -9.84 -12.83
CA PHE A 216 -15.53 -9.39 -11.64
C PHE A 216 -14.73 -10.53 -11.00
N LEU A 217 -15.31 -11.73 -10.87
CA LEU A 217 -14.62 -12.90 -10.30
C LEU A 217 -13.43 -13.31 -11.17
N ARG A 218 -13.63 -13.38 -12.49
CA ARG A 218 -12.58 -13.72 -13.46
C ARG A 218 -11.53 -12.60 -13.64
N GLY A 219 -11.90 -11.35 -13.33
CA GLY A 219 -11.05 -10.19 -13.55
C GLY A 219 -10.88 -9.79 -15.01
N LEU A 220 -11.77 -10.27 -15.89
CA LEU A 220 -11.79 -9.94 -17.33
C LEU A 220 -13.21 -9.50 -17.72
N MET A 221 -13.29 -8.43 -18.51
CA MET A 221 -14.57 -7.97 -19.07
C MET A 221 -15.10 -8.98 -20.09
N ASP A 222 -16.40 -9.09 -20.20
CA ASP A 222 -17.02 -9.94 -21.20
C ASP A 222 -16.95 -9.29 -22.59
N LYS A 223 -16.98 -10.12 -23.63
CA LYS A 223 -16.89 -9.65 -25.01
C LYS A 223 -18.08 -8.73 -25.34
N GLY A 224 -17.78 -7.48 -25.68
CA GLY A 224 -18.79 -6.45 -25.97
C GLY A 224 -19.06 -5.49 -24.82
N ASP A 225 -18.61 -5.77 -23.60
CA ASP A 225 -18.71 -4.88 -22.45
C ASP A 225 -17.43 -4.02 -22.34
N ASN A 226 -17.44 -2.86 -23.01
CA ASN A 226 -16.30 -1.96 -23.12
C ASN A 226 -16.65 -0.59 -22.48
N PRO A 227 -16.57 -0.46 -21.15
CA PRO A 227 -16.84 0.80 -20.50
C PRO A 227 -15.79 1.88 -20.90
N THR A 228 -16.26 3.11 -21.12
CA THR A 228 -15.36 4.25 -21.39
C THR A 228 -14.48 4.53 -20.19
N CYS A 229 -13.17 4.64 -20.42
CA CYS A 229 -12.17 4.60 -19.36
C CYS A 229 -11.44 5.92 -19.12
N ALA A 230 -11.38 6.80 -20.09
CA ALA A 230 -10.59 8.05 -20.06
C ALA A 230 -11.07 9.01 -21.15
N ARG A 231 -10.75 10.28 -20.98
CA ARG A 231 -11.04 11.32 -22.00
C ARG A 231 -9.74 11.85 -22.57
N SER A 232 -9.74 12.11 -23.87
CA SER A 232 -8.61 12.80 -24.51
C SER A 232 -8.62 14.27 -24.11
N THR A 233 -7.52 14.76 -23.56
CA THR A 233 -7.30 16.16 -23.19
C THR A 233 -6.36 16.88 -24.15
N THR A 234 -5.67 16.11 -25.00
CA THR A 234 -4.77 16.58 -26.05
C THR A 234 -5.20 16.04 -27.39
N HIS A 235 -4.92 16.79 -28.47
CA HIS A 235 -5.23 16.32 -29.82
C HIS A 235 -4.17 15.32 -30.29
N PRO A 236 -4.55 14.13 -30.81
CA PRO A 236 -3.60 13.10 -31.23
C PRO A 236 -2.58 13.51 -32.27
N ALA A 237 -2.91 14.55 -33.08
CA ALA A 237 -1.97 15.13 -34.05
C ALA A 237 -0.75 15.82 -33.40
N ASN A 238 -0.84 16.17 -32.10
CA ASN A 238 0.25 16.78 -31.35
C ASN A 238 0.92 15.75 -30.41
N ILE A 239 0.16 15.24 -29.43
CA ILE A 239 0.63 14.25 -28.47
C ILE A 239 -0.55 13.41 -27.96
N ASP A 240 -0.35 12.13 -27.79
CA ASP A 240 -1.31 11.24 -27.14
C ASP A 240 -1.58 11.67 -25.68
N SER A 241 -2.85 11.63 -25.24
CA SER A 241 -3.23 12.06 -23.89
C SER A 241 -2.58 11.25 -22.79
N VAL A 242 -2.37 9.95 -22.98
CA VAL A 242 -1.67 9.09 -22.00
C VAL A 242 -0.20 9.50 -21.92
N ALA A 243 0.45 9.73 -23.07
CA ALA A 243 1.83 10.21 -23.13
C ALA A 243 1.99 11.58 -22.47
N PHE A 244 1.04 12.47 -22.65
CA PHE A 244 1.04 13.80 -22.02
C PHE A 244 0.96 13.71 -20.48
N HIS A 245 0.04 12.91 -19.94
CA HIS A 245 -0.06 12.69 -18.50
C HIS A 245 1.18 12.00 -17.93
N LEU A 246 1.70 11.00 -18.65
CA LEU A 246 2.95 10.32 -18.29
C LEU A 246 4.13 11.30 -18.26
N ALA A 247 4.22 12.22 -19.24
CA ALA A 247 5.27 13.24 -19.29
C ALA A 247 5.20 14.19 -18.08
N ILE A 248 3.99 14.65 -17.71
CA ILE A 248 3.80 15.47 -16.50
C ILE A 248 4.26 14.70 -15.25
N MET A 249 3.80 13.47 -15.09
CA MET A 249 4.18 12.64 -13.94
C MET A 249 5.68 12.39 -13.89
N ALA A 250 6.32 12.09 -15.02
CA ALA A 250 7.76 11.86 -15.12
C ALA A 250 8.58 13.12 -14.78
N THR A 251 8.14 14.28 -15.26
CA THR A 251 8.79 15.57 -14.96
C THR A 251 8.74 15.88 -13.46
N LEU A 252 7.56 15.73 -12.84
CA LEU A 252 7.38 15.98 -11.41
C LEU A 252 8.16 14.95 -10.55
N TYR A 253 8.22 13.70 -11.02
CA TYR A 253 9.04 12.68 -10.39
C TYR A 253 10.54 13.02 -10.47
N ALA A 254 11.03 13.43 -11.65
CA ALA A 254 12.42 13.85 -11.83
C ALA A 254 12.78 15.06 -10.95
N LEU A 255 11.86 16.02 -10.80
CA LEU A 255 12.01 17.15 -9.87
C LEU A 255 12.11 16.67 -8.42
N ALA A 256 11.26 15.72 -8.01
CA ALA A 256 11.31 15.15 -6.67
C ALA A 256 12.62 14.39 -6.41
N TYR A 257 13.11 13.67 -7.41
CA TYR A 257 14.39 12.97 -7.33
C TYR A 257 15.55 13.94 -7.22
N ALA A 258 15.60 14.98 -8.07
CA ALA A 258 16.63 16.01 -8.00
C ALA A 258 16.64 16.73 -6.64
N PHE A 259 15.46 17.05 -6.11
CA PHE A 259 15.32 17.63 -4.77
C PHE A 259 15.83 16.66 -3.68
N GLY A 260 15.48 15.38 -3.79
CA GLY A 260 15.94 14.34 -2.86
C GLY A 260 17.47 14.18 -2.85
N VAL A 261 18.10 14.23 -4.02
CA VAL A 261 19.57 14.20 -4.16
C VAL A 261 20.20 15.47 -3.56
N TRP A 262 19.65 16.64 -3.88
CA TRP A 262 20.10 17.90 -3.30
C TRP A 262 20.02 17.86 -1.77
N TRP A 263 18.91 17.39 -1.19
CA TRP A 263 18.73 17.21 0.24
C TRP A 263 19.77 16.26 0.83
N LEU A 264 20.01 15.11 0.20
CA LEU A 264 21.00 14.13 0.63
C LEU A 264 22.43 14.74 0.72
N CYS A 265 22.77 15.60 -0.25
CA CYS A 265 24.10 16.23 -0.33
C CYS A 265 24.27 17.43 0.62
N THR A 266 23.18 18.11 0.99
CA THR A 266 23.26 19.39 1.73
C THR A 266 22.92 19.28 3.20
N MET A 267 22.12 18.26 3.60
CA MET A 267 21.64 18.13 4.98
C MET A 267 22.62 17.35 5.86
N PRO A 268 22.64 17.62 7.18
CA PRO A 268 23.48 16.91 8.14
C PRO A 268 23.21 15.40 8.16
N LYS A 269 24.23 14.62 8.54
CA LYS A 269 24.07 13.17 8.80
C LYS A 269 22.96 12.93 9.83
N GLY A 270 22.12 11.92 9.58
CA GLY A 270 20.95 11.59 10.40
C GLY A 270 19.62 12.04 9.79
N ILE A 271 19.57 13.17 9.08
CA ILE A 271 18.38 13.62 8.36
C ILE A 271 18.55 13.64 6.84
N ASN A 272 19.78 13.51 6.35
CA ASN A 272 20.09 13.54 4.92
C ASN A 272 19.42 12.39 4.15
N GLY A 273 19.31 11.19 4.74
CA GLY A 273 18.63 10.04 4.15
C GLY A 273 17.14 10.29 3.84
N LEU A 274 16.49 11.26 4.53
CA LEU A 274 15.12 11.64 4.25
C LEU A 274 14.93 12.20 2.83
N GLY A 275 15.96 12.75 2.22
CA GLY A 275 15.89 13.27 0.86
C GLY A 275 15.43 12.19 -0.12
N ILE A 276 16.21 11.14 -0.26
CA ILE A 276 15.91 10.02 -1.17
C ILE A 276 14.83 9.09 -0.59
N GLY A 277 14.92 8.75 0.70
CA GLY A 277 13.95 7.83 1.32
C GLY A 277 12.51 8.32 1.29
N MET A 278 12.30 9.64 1.30
CA MET A 278 10.96 10.25 1.28
C MET A 278 10.56 10.83 -0.10
N ILE A 279 11.20 10.38 -1.18
CA ILE A 279 10.96 10.89 -2.55
C ILE A 279 9.49 10.82 -2.97
N PHE A 280 8.73 9.85 -2.46
CA PHE A 280 7.30 9.75 -2.68
C PHE A 280 6.53 10.95 -2.10
N ALA A 281 6.95 11.43 -0.93
CA ALA A 281 6.33 12.59 -0.30
C ALA A 281 6.68 13.89 -1.04
N TRP A 282 7.92 14.04 -1.47
CA TRP A 282 8.35 15.16 -2.31
C TRP A 282 7.61 15.16 -3.65
N GLY A 283 7.48 13.98 -4.29
CA GLY A 283 6.73 13.83 -5.54
C GLY A 283 5.27 14.24 -5.41
N MET A 284 4.59 13.78 -4.37
CA MET A 284 3.21 14.19 -4.09
C MET A 284 3.11 15.69 -3.82
N PHE A 285 4.05 16.25 -3.05
CA PHE A 285 4.08 17.69 -2.74
C PHE A 285 4.23 18.55 -4.00
N PHE A 286 5.20 18.24 -4.86
CA PHE A 286 5.38 18.95 -6.12
C PHE A 286 4.20 18.79 -7.07
N ALA A 287 3.57 17.61 -7.10
CA ALA A 287 2.36 17.38 -7.88
C ALA A 287 1.17 18.23 -7.39
N MET A 288 1.00 18.37 -6.07
CA MET A 288 -0.02 19.25 -5.49
C MET A 288 0.24 20.73 -5.84
N ILE A 289 1.50 21.17 -5.82
CA ILE A 289 1.88 22.53 -6.24
C ILE A 289 1.59 22.73 -7.74
N ALA A 290 2.04 21.80 -8.58
CA ALA A 290 1.81 21.85 -10.03
C ALA A 290 0.31 21.96 -10.35
N ARG A 291 -0.52 21.13 -9.69
CA ARG A 291 -1.98 21.20 -9.83
C ARG A 291 -2.54 22.57 -9.45
N LYS A 292 -2.08 23.15 -8.32
CA LYS A 292 -2.52 24.50 -7.92
C LYS A 292 -2.12 25.57 -8.93
N LEU A 293 -0.90 25.48 -9.47
CA LEU A 293 -0.42 26.39 -10.51
C LEU A 293 -1.24 26.23 -11.80
N MET A 294 -1.49 24.99 -12.25
CA MET A 294 -2.33 24.74 -13.41
C MET A 294 -3.76 25.28 -13.22
N ALA A 295 -4.34 25.14 -12.03
CA ALA A 295 -5.64 25.74 -11.73
C ALA A 295 -5.60 27.27 -11.76
N LYS A 296 -4.53 27.90 -11.29
CA LYS A 296 -4.36 29.36 -11.32
C LYS A 296 -4.26 29.91 -12.76
N PHE A 297 -3.67 29.13 -13.67
CA PHE A 297 -3.51 29.52 -15.10
C PHE A 297 -4.59 28.92 -15.98
N ASP A 298 -5.68 28.40 -15.42
CA ASP A 298 -6.81 27.76 -16.14
C ASP A 298 -6.41 26.56 -17.02
N LEU A 299 -5.34 25.89 -16.67
CA LEU A 299 -4.81 24.72 -17.38
C LEU A 299 -5.25 23.38 -16.76
N ILE A 300 -6.07 23.40 -15.71
CA ILE A 300 -6.47 22.18 -14.99
C ILE A 300 -7.32 21.23 -15.85
N HIS A 301 -8.01 21.76 -16.87
CA HIS A 301 -8.80 21.01 -17.84
C HIS A 301 -7.94 20.04 -18.69
N LEU A 302 -6.62 20.26 -18.75
CA LEU A 302 -5.68 19.37 -19.43
C LEU A 302 -5.37 18.08 -18.63
N ILE A 303 -5.74 18.02 -17.34
CA ILE A 303 -5.55 16.83 -16.51
C ILE A 303 -6.86 16.03 -16.46
N ASP A 304 -6.87 14.90 -17.16
CA ASP A 304 -7.96 13.92 -17.00
C ASP A 304 -7.72 13.02 -15.77
N GLY A 305 -8.67 13.07 -14.85
CA GLY A 305 -8.58 12.31 -13.59
C GLY A 305 -8.63 10.79 -13.79
N GLU A 306 -9.34 10.30 -14.79
CA GLU A 306 -9.44 8.86 -15.05
C GLU A 306 -8.14 8.33 -15.68
N THR A 307 -7.52 9.05 -16.62
CA THR A 307 -6.19 8.72 -17.17
C THR A 307 -5.14 8.68 -16.04
N THR A 308 -5.14 9.72 -15.18
CA THR A 308 -4.22 9.79 -14.04
C THR A 308 -4.41 8.61 -13.07
N ARG A 309 -5.67 8.22 -12.76
CA ARG A 309 -5.97 7.05 -11.91
C ARG A 309 -5.48 5.75 -12.53
N ARG A 310 -5.63 5.59 -13.85
CA ARG A 310 -5.18 4.37 -14.55
C ARG A 310 -3.68 4.24 -14.56
N LEU A 311 -2.96 5.33 -14.82
CA LEU A 311 -1.50 5.35 -14.73
C LEU A 311 -1.04 5.03 -13.29
N THR A 312 -1.68 5.64 -12.29
CA THR A 312 -1.40 5.34 -10.87
C THR A 312 -1.72 3.88 -10.54
N GLY A 313 -2.85 3.35 -11.02
CA GLY A 313 -3.24 1.95 -10.82
C GLY A 313 -2.25 0.98 -11.47
N ALA A 314 -1.80 1.26 -12.68
CA ALA A 314 -0.79 0.45 -13.36
C ALA A 314 0.53 0.41 -12.57
N THR A 315 0.99 1.56 -12.03
CA THR A 315 2.19 1.57 -11.17
C THR A 315 2.03 0.70 -9.93
N VAL A 316 0.83 0.67 -9.33
CA VAL A 316 0.52 -0.17 -8.16
C VAL A 316 0.55 -1.65 -8.52
N ASP A 317 -0.01 -2.07 -9.65
CA ASP A 317 0.01 -3.48 -10.07
C ASP A 317 1.43 -3.98 -10.34
N PHE A 318 2.23 -3.20 -11.08
CA PHE A 318 3.64 -3.53 -11.30
C PHE A 318 4.43 -3.54 -9.98
N MET A 319 4.18 -2.59 -9.10
CA MET A 319 4.80 -2.50 -7.78
C MET A 319 4.48 -3.72 -6.91
N ILE A 320 3.21 -4.14 -6.81
CA ILE A 320 2.83 -5.32 -6.02
C ILE A 320 3.57 -6.57 -6.51
N CYS A 321 3.61 -6.79 -7.82
CA CYS A 321 4.36 -7.90 -8.39
C CYS A 321 5.85 -7.83 -8.03
N ALA A 322 6.47 -6.65 -8.19
CA ALA A 322 7.88 -6.42 -7.87
C ALA A 322 8.20 -6.60 -6.37
N VAL A 323 7.28 -6.22 -5.46
CA VAL A 323 7.44 -6.41 -4.01
C VAL A 323 7.74 -7.86 -3.66
N PHE A 324 6.93 -8.80 -4.15
CA PHE A 324 7.14 -10.22 -3.89
C PHE A 324 8.48 -10.70 -4.46
N MET A 325 8.81 -10.27 -5.67
CA MET A 325 10.07 -10.61 -6.31
C MET A 325 11.29 -9.98 -5.62
N GLY A 326 11.11 -8.89 -4.87
CA GLY A 326 12.17 -8.24 -4.10
C GLY A 326 12.56 -8.96 -2.81
N ILE A 327 11.78 -9.96 -2.36
CA ILE A 327 12.00 -10.65 -1.08
C ILE A 327 13.07 -11.74 -1.25
N GLN A 328 14.06 -11.73 -0.34
CA GLN A 328 15.14 -12.72 -0.27
C GLN A 328 14.90 -13.67 0.92
N VAL A 329 14.47 -14.91 0.63
CA VAL A 329 14.13 -15.91 1.66
C VAL A 329 15.30 -16.18 2.61
N ARG A 330 16.53 -16.26 2.08
CA ARG A 330 17.71 -16.54 2.89
C ARG A 330 17.95 -15.52 3.99
N GLN A 331 17.66 -14.25 3.72
CA GLN A 331 17.85 -13.17 4.68
C GLN A 331 16.75 -13.13 5.75
N LEU A 332 15.59 -13.77 5.51
CA LEU A 332 14.52 -13.85 6.50
C LEU A 332 14.72 -14.97 7.52
N GLN A 333 15.67 -15.91 7.29
CA GLN A 333 15.83 -17.10 8.13
C GLN A 333 16.08 -16.76 9.59
N GLU A 334 16.91 -15.74 9.87
CA GLU A 334 17.26 -15.31 11.24
C GLU A 334 16.06 -14.77 12.04
N VAL A 335 15.10 -14.18 11.34
CA VAL A 335 13.91 -13.57 11.92
C VAL A 335 12.62 -14.30 11.57
N ALA A 336 12.71 -15.48 10.95
CA ALA A 336 11.54 -16.18 10.40
C ALA A 336 10.47 -16.48 11.47
N ILE A 337 10.88 -16.94 12.65
CA ILE A 337 9.93 -17.32 13.71
C ILE A 337 9.28 -16.05 14.32
N PRO A 338 10.02 -15.05 14.83
CA PRO A 338 9.40 -13.83 15.33
C PRO A 338 8.60 -13.09 14.26
N PHE A 339 9.01 -13.17 12.99
CA PHE A 339 8.25 -12.63 11.87
C PHE A 339 6.87 -13.30 11.74
N VAL A 340 6.81 -14.63 11.70
CA VAL A 340 5.52 -15.36 11.58
C VAL A 340 4.63 -15.09 12.79
N ILE A 341 5.18 -15.10 14.00
CA ILE A 341 4.41 -14.80 15.22
C ILE A 341 3.86 -13.36 15.14
N ALA A 342 4.68 -12.39 14.75
CA ALA A 342 4.26 -11.00 14.60
C ALA A 342 3.13 -10.84 13.56
N VAL A 343 3.23 -11.54 12.43
CA VAL A 343 2.17 -11.57 11.40
C VAL A 343 0.86 -12.11 11.96
N VAL A 344 0.90 -13.24 12.65
CA VAL A 344 -0.30 -13.86 13.21
C VAL A 344 -0.92 -12.97 14.27
N LEU A 345 -0.15 -12.50 15.25
CA LEU A 345 -0.64 -11.64 16.32
C LEU A 345 -1.13 -10.29 15.78
N GLY A 346 -0.41 -9.69 14.83
CA GLY A 346 -0.81 -8.44 14.19
C GLY A 346 -2.11 -8.59 13.37
N SER A 347 -2.28 -9.70 12.68
CA SER A 347 -3.50 -10.00 11.93
C SER A 347 -4.70 -10.18 12.86
N LEU A 348 -4.53 -10.92 13.95
CA LEU A 348 -5.57 -11.12 14.97
C LEU A 348 -5.94 -9.82 15.67
N ALA A 349 -4.96 -8.99 16.04
CA ALA A 349 -5.19 -7.68 16.63
C ALA A 349 -5.95 -6.76 15.66
N THR A 350 -5.56 -6.75 14.38
CA THR A 350 -6.24 -5.99 13.33
C THR A 350 -7.70 -6.43 13.17
N LEU A 351 -7.92 -7.74 13.08
CA LEU A 351 -9.26 -8.33 12.97
C LEU A 351 -10.12 -7.95 14.17
N PHE A 352 -9.58 -8.13 15.38
CA PHE A 352 -10.29 -7.79 16.62
C PHE A 352 -10.68 -6.31 16.66
N ILE A 353 -9.74 -5.40 16.40
CA ILE A 353 -9.98 -3.95 16.41
C ILE A 353 -11.02 -3.57 15.37
N CYS A 354 -10.89 -4.06 14.12
CA CYS A 354 -11.84 -3.77 13.05
C CYS A 354 -13.27 -4.23 13.39
N LEU A 355 -13.41 -5.44 13.94
CA LEU A 355 -14.72 -5.96 14.35
C LEU A 355 -15.26 -5.26 15.60
N TRP A 356 -14.41 -5.01 16.61
CA TRP A 356 -14.84 -4.38 17.85
C TRP A 356 -15.36 -2.96 17.64
N PHE A 357 -14.61 -2.15 16.88
CA PHE A 357 -15.01 -0.77 16.55
C PHE A 357 -16.10 -0.77 15.47
N GLY A 358 -16.03 -1.67 14.48
CA GLY A 358 -17.07 -1.81 13.46
C GLY A 358 -18.44 -2.06 14.11
N ARG A 359 -18.54 -3.02 15.04
CA ARG A 359 -19.77 -3.30 15.78
C ARG A 359 -20.35 -2.08 16.51
N ARG A 360 -19.50 -1.12 16.87
CA ARG A 360 -19.84 0.08 17.63
C ARG A 360 -19.86 1.34 16.78
N SER A 361 -19.66 1.21 15.47
CA SER A 361 -19.82 2.34 14.55
C SER A 361 -21.27 2.85 14.53
N PRO A 362 -21.47 4.15 14.38
CA PRO A 362 -22.82 4.72 14.29
C PRO A 362 -23.67 4.19 13.14
N GLU A 363 -23.04 3.92 12.00
CA GLU A 363 -23.66 3.49 10.74
C GLU A 363 -22.67 2.62 9.95
N HIS A 364 -23.16 1.74 9.09
CA HIS A 364 -22.36 0.89 8.18
C HIS A 364 -21.16 0.23 8.87
N GLY A 365 -21.40 -0.32 10.05
CA GLY A 365 -20.31 -0.74 10.94
C GLY A 365 -19.51 -1.91 10.42
N PHE A 366 -20.17 -2.89 9.81
CA PHE A 366 -19.51 -4.05 9.25
C PHE A 366 -18.75 -3.67 7.98
N GLU A 367 -19.36 -2.87 7.10
CA GLU A 367 -18.74 -2.39 5.86
C GLU A 367 -17.48 -1.57 6.16
N ARG A 368 -17.53 -0.64 7.11
CA ARG A 368 -16.36 0.14 7.57
C ARG A 368 -15.27 -0.74 8.16
N GLY A 369 -15.65 -1.67 9.06
CA GLY A 369 -14.70 -2.57 9.72
C GLY A 369 -14.01 -3.51 8.74
N LEU A 370 -14.77 -4.11 7.83
CA LEU A 370 -14.26 -5.00 6.79
C LEU A 370 -13.33 -4.27 5.81
N THR A 371 -13.76 -3.08 5.37
CA THR A 371 -12.95 -2.24 4.48
C THR A 371 -11.63 -1.84 5.13
N LEU A 372 -11.66 -1.45 6.40
CA LEU A 372 -10.45 -1.14 7.16
C LEU A 372 -9.55 -2.35 7.35
N PHE A 373 -10.12 -3.53 7.60
CA PHE A 373 -9.33 -4.75 7.70
C PHE A 373 -8.52 -4.98 6.41
N GLY A 374 -9.18 -4.92 5.24
CA GLY A 374 -8.48 -5.06 3.96
C GLY A 374 -7.50 -3.93 3.66
N TYR A 375 -7.84 -2.70 4.06
CA TYR A 375 -6.97 -1.54 3.91
C TYR A 375 -5.71 -1.66 4.78
N CYS A 376 -5.88 -2.02 6.06
CA CYS A 376 -4.81 -2.06 7.07
C CYS A 376 -4.09 -3.40 7.15
N THR A 377 -4.32 -4.33 6.24
CA THR A 377 -3.51 -5.53 6.02
C THR A 377 -2.90 -5.55 4.63
N GLY A 378 -3.52 -4.86 3.65
CA GLY A 378 -3.05 -4.79 2.28
C GLY A 378 -2.85 -3.35 1.82
N THR A 379 -3.82 -2.84 1.06
CA THR A 379 -3.86 -1.45 0.56
C THR A 379 -5.31 -0.96 0.47
N ALA A 380 -5.47 0.31 0.09
CA ALA A 380 -6.79 0.87 -0.25
C ALA A 380 -7.56 0.01 -1.25
N ALA A 381 -6.86 -0.56 -2.24
CA ALA A 381 -7.47 -1.45 -3.23
C ALA A 381 -8.02 -2.73 -2.60
N SER A 382 -7.28 -3.35 -1.67
CA SER A 382 -7.75 -4.53 -0.93
C SER A 382 -8.97 -4.21 -0.05
N GLY A 383 -8.97 -3.04 0.60
CA GLY A 383 -10.11 -2.58 1.38
C GLY A 383 -11.37 -2.37 0.53
N LEU A 384 -11.25 -1.67 -0.59
CA LEU A 384 -12.36 -1.45 -1.53
C LEU A 384 -12.81 -2.74 -2.21
N LEU A 385 -11.91 -3.69 -2.45
CA LEU A 385 -12.25 -5.02 -2.95
C LEU A 385 -13.15 -5.77 -1.95
N LEU A 386 -12.80 -5.76 -0.67
CA LEU A 386 -13.63 -6.38 0.38
C LEU A 386 -14.97 -5.67 0.55
N LEU A 387 -14.98 -4.34 0.47
CA LEU A 387 -16.24 -3.57 0.47
C LEU A 387 -17.16 -4.02 -0.65
N ARG A 388 -16.63 -4.19 -1.86
CA ARG A 388 -17.42 -4.57 -3.04
C ARG A 388 -18.07 -5.96 -2.93
N ILE A 389 -17.63 -6.82 -2.02
CA ILE A 389 -18.29 -8.11 -1.74
C ILE A 389 -19.59 -7.87 -0.98
N VAL A 390 -19.60 -6.92 -0.05
CA VAL A 390 -20.73 -6.64 0.85
C VAL A 390 -21.60 -5.48 0.37
N ASP A 391 -21.05 -4.63 -0.47
CA ASP A 391 -21.69 -3.47 -1.09
C ASP A 391 -21.24 -3.35 -2.56
N PRO A 392 -21.77 -4.17 -3.48
CA PRO A 392 -21.30 -4.27 -4.87
C PRO A 392 -21.45 -2.97 -5.67
N ASP A 393 -22.51 -2.23 -5.41
CA ASP A 393 -22.88 -1.01 -6.14
C ASP A 393 -22.39 0.27 -5.45
N PHE A 394 -21.71 0.14 -4.30
CA PHE A 394 -21.26 1.27 -3.46
C PHE A 394 -22.42 2.19 -3.03
N ASP A 395 -23.54 1.57 -2.62
CA ASP A 395 -24.71 2.27 -2.11
C ASP A 395 -24.45 2.91 -0.75
N THR A 396 -23.52 2.35 0.03
CA THR A 396 -23.06 2.95 1.27
C THR A 396 -22.04 4.06 1.01
N PRO A 397 -21.93 5.07 1.89
CA PRO A 397 -20.94 6.13 1.75
C PRO A 397 -19.49 5.66 2.02
N VAL A 398 -19.27 4.41 2.41
CA VAL A 398 -17.98 3.90 2.91
C VAL A 398 -16.86 4.05 1.89
N ALA A 399 -17.12 3.81 0.59
CA ALA A 399 -16.13 4.02 -0.46
C ALA A 399 -15.65 5.47 -0.55
N VAL A 400 -16.57 6.44 -0.40
CA VAL A 400 -16.25 7.88 -0.39
C VAL A 400 -15.54 8.26 0.91
N GLU A 401 -15.97 7.69 2.04
CA GLU A 401 -15.34 7.89 3.35
C GLU A 401 -13.88 7.43 3.36
N VAL A 402 -13.58 6.29 2.75
CA VAL A 402 -12.20 5.78 2.58
C VAL A 402 -11.36 6.74 1.73
N GLY A 403 -11.93 7.29 0.68
CA GLY A 403 -11.25 8.33 -0.12
C GLY A 403 -10.93 9.58 0.72
N LEU A 404 -11.92 10.06 1.47
CA LEU A 404 -11.79 11.26 2.30
C LEU A 404 -10.94 11.04 3.56
N MET A 405 -10.90 9.81 4.10
CA MET A 405 -10.08 9.48 5.28
C MET A 405 -8.61 9.82 5.09
N ASN A 406 -8.08 9.72 3.85
CA ASN A 406 -6.67 10.04 3.57
C ASN A 406 -6.33 11.50 3.90
N VAL A 407 -7.29 12.42 3.79
CA VAL A 407 -7.10 13.83 4.19
C VAL A 407 -6.91 13.92 5.71
N PHE A 408 -7.78 13.28 6.48
CA PHE A 408 -7.67 13.26 7.95
C PHE A 408 -6.43 12.51 8.41
N ALA A 409 -6.13 11.34 7.81
CA ALA A 409 -4.96 10.54 8.14
C ALA A 409 -3.65 11.31 7.84
N THR A 410 -3.62 12.09 6.78
CA THR A 410 -2.46 12.93 6.45
C THR A 410 -2.22 14.01 7.51
N ILE A 411 -3.27 14.62 8.03
CA ILE A 411 -3.13 15.66 9.06
C ILE A 411 -2.77 15.05 10.42
N LEU A 412 -3.47 13.98 10.81
CA LEU A 412 -3.40 13.43 12.17
C LEU A 412 -2.22 12.46 12.37
N PHE A 413 -1.92 11.62 11.39
CA PHE A 413 -1.02 10.48 11.56
C PHE A 413 0.23 10.49 10.67
N LYS A 414 0.27 11.30 9.61
CA LYS A 414 1.50 11.42 8.79
C LYS A 414 2.71 11.92 9.58
N PRO A 415 2.62 12.87 10.52
CA PRO A 415 3.76 13.25 11.35
C PRO A 415 4.32 12.06 12.14
N ILE A 416 3.44 11.17 12.66
CA ILE A 416 3.85 9.97 13.39
C ILE A 416 4.51 8.96 12.45
N SER A 417 3.94 8.71 11.27
CA SER A 417 4.55 7.79 10.32
C SER A 417 5.87 8.33 9.74
N TRP A 418 6.00 9.64 9.61
CA TRP A 418 7.24 10.30 9.16
C TRP A 418 8.32 10.34 10.24
N SER A 419 8.02 10.00 11.48
CA SER A 419 9.02 9.78 12.52
C SER A 419 9.62 8.37 12.52
N MET A 420 9.06 7.43 11.76
CA MET A 420 9.59 6.06 11.62
C MET A 420 11.07 5.98 11.19
N PRO A 421 11.59 6.84 10.30
CA PRO A 421 13.01 6.88 9.98
C PRO A 421 13.93 7.03 11.19
N PHE A 422 13.48 7.64 12.27
CA PHE A 422 14.25 7.90 13.47
C PHE A 422 14.24 6.77 14.51
N VAL A 423 13.53 5.68 14.26
CA VAL A 423 13.47 4.51 15.17
C VAL A 423 14.86 3.99 15.58
N PRO A 424 15.88 3.95 14.69
CA PRO A 424 17.23 3.48 15.08
C PRO A 424 18.00 4.48 15.96
N VAL A 425 17.54 5.72 16.11
CA VAL A 425 18.19 6.72 16.95
C VAL A 425 18.01 6.32 18.41
N GLU A 426 19.12 6.24 19.14
CA GLU A 426 19.11 5.90 20.55
C GLU A 426 18.26 6.91 21.36
N GLY A 427 17.38 6.39 22.22
CA GLY A 427 16.48 7.21 23.03
C GLY A 427 15.27 7.77 22.29
N PHE A 428 15.09 7.50 20.97
CA PHE A 428 13.92 7.98 20.26
C PHE A 428 12.64 7.34 20.79
N PRO A 429 11.61 8.11 21.23
CA PRO A 429 10.50 7.61 22.03
C PRO A 429 9.37 6.97 21.18
N MET A 430 9.70 6.28 20.09
CA MET A 430 8.69 5.77 19.12
C MET A 430 7.67 4.87 19.78
N PHE A 431 8.09 4.01 20.70
CA PHE A 431 7.18 3.13 21.43
C PHE A 431 6.13 3.94 22.22
N TRP A 432 6.55 4.97 22.94
CA TRP A 432 5.66 5.83 23.72
C TRP A 432 4.74 6.68 22.86
N ILE A 433 5.19 7.09 21.67
CA ILE A 433 4.33 7.75 20.68
C ILE A 433 3.19 6.82 20.26
N PHE A 434 3.47 5.55 19.98
CA PHE A 434 2.44 4.57 19.64
C PHE A 434 1.51 4.24 20.80
N VAL A 435 2.04 4.15 22.04
CA VAL A 435 1.23 4.02 23.25
C VAL A 435 0.28 5.20 23.38
N ALA A 436 0.77 6.42 23.23
CA ALA A 436 -0.07 7.62 23.31
C ALA A 436 -1.19 7.62 22.26
N VAL A 437 -0.89 7.29 20.99
CA VAL A 437 -1.92 7.17 19.93
C VAL A 437 -2.96 6.12 20.29
N THR A 438 -2.51 4.96 20.79
CA THR A 438 -3.39 3.84 21.14
C THR A 438 -4.35 4.20 22.28
N LEU A 439 -3.91 5.00 23.25
CA LEU A 439 -4.75 5.45 24.37
C LEU A 439 -5.63 6.64 23.98
N ILE A 440 -5.08 7.62 23.28
CA ILE A 440 -5.81 8.87 22.95
C ILE A 440 -6.92 8.60 21.93
N THR A 441 -6.72 7.70 20.96
CA THR A 441 -7.70 7.48 19.89
C THR A 441 -9.06 7.00 20.39
N PRO A 442 -9.19 5.94 21.22
CA PRO A 442 -10.48 5.52 21.75
C PRO A 442 -11.14 6.59 22.63
N ILE A 443 -10.33 7.33 23.41
CA ILE A 443 -10.82 8.44 24.26
C ILE A 443 -11.42 9.53 23.37
N THR A 444 -10.70 9.95 22.33
CA THR A 444 -11.19 10.94 21.34
C THR A 444 -12.48 10.48 20.69
N MET A 445 -12.55 9.21 20.26
CA MET A 445 -13.76 8.65 19.65
C MET A 445 -14.94 8.61 20.62
N TYR A 446 -14.70 8.37 21.92
CA TYR A 446 -15.73 8.42 22.94
C TYR A 446 -16.30 9.84 23.12
N PHE A 447 -15.45 10.85 23.26
CA PHE A 447 -15.89 12.25 23.37
C PHE A 447 -16.59 12.76 22.10
N LEU A 448 -16.17 12.32 20.93
CA LEU A 448 -16.82 12.65 19.66
C LEU A 448 -18.13 11.84 19.43
N LYS A 449 -18.53 11.00 20.38
CA LYS A 449 -19.72 10.13 20.29
C LYS A 449 -19.71 9.25 19.04
N MET A 450 -18.51 8.75 18.68
CA MET A 450 -18.28 7.86 17.53
C MET A 450 -18.35 6.37 17.89
N ILE A 451 -18.55 6.05 19.16
CA ILE A 451 -18.70 4.70 19.69
C ILE A 451 -20.12 4.58 20.23
N LYS A 452 -20.89 3.62 19.69
CA LYS A 452 -22.27 3.31 20.12
C LYS A 452 -22.34 1.91 20.75
N LYS A 453 -23.53 1.51 21.19
CA LYS A 453 -23.80 0.11 21.58
C LYS A 453 -23.57 -0.82 20.38
N PRO A 454 -23.11 -2.06 20.60
CA PRO A 454 -22.87 -3.00 19.51
C PRO A 454 -24.12 -3.20 18.64
N ALA A 455 -23.97 -3.16 17.31
CA ALA A 455 -25.05 -3.29 16.34
C ALA A 455 -25.23 -4.75 15.84
N PHE A 456 -24.14 -5.58 15.89
CA PHE A 456 -24.15 -6.98 15.43
C PHE A 456 -23.21 -7.85 16.29
#